data_6e8507b4913c3889fd6887795332433b
#
_entry.id   6e8507b4913c3889fd6887795332433b
#
_cell.length_a   1.000
_cell.length_b   1.000
_cell.length_c   1.000
_cell.angle_alpha   90.00
_cell.angle_beta   90.00
_cell.angle_gamma   90.00
#
_symmetry.space_group_name_H-M   'P 1'
#
loop_
_entity.id
_entity.type
_entity.pdbx_description
1 polymer ?
#
loop_
_entity_poly.entity_id
_entity_poly.type
_entity_poly.pdbx_seq_one_letter_code
_entity_poly.pdbx_strand_id
1 'polypeptide(L)'
;MRKRFARLAAAALVAVLAGCAGSGGPKEIHVTANGDGFTPDKVTFAKGQPAVLVIKRTVEATCATEAIFTETGRKYDLPLGQDVRIDIPTDQPATFHYACGMNMYKGEVEVK
;
A
#
# COMPACT_ATOMS: atom_id res chain seq x y z
N MET A 1 7.36 -2.96 -67.08
CA MET A 1 7.29 -2.89 -66.39
C MET A 1 7.18 -2.87 -65.38
N ARG A 2 7.22 -2.83 -65.08
CA ARG A 2 7.26 -2.65 -64.04
C ARG A 2 6.92 -2.67 -62.95
N LYS A 3 6.91 -2.71 -62.31
CA LYS A 3 6.80 -2.67 -61.28
C LYS A 3 6.57 -2.41 -60.31
N ARG A 4 6.48 -2.36 -59.80
CA ARG A 4 6.47 -2.04 -58.83
C ARG A 4 6.08 -2.00 -57.77
N PHE A 5 6.22 -2.01 -57.25
CA PHE A 5 6.05 -1.97 -56.21
C PHE A 5 5.77 -1.78 -55.17
N ALA A 6 5.81 -1.76 -54.47
CA ALA A 6 5.64 -1.53 -53.49
C ALA A 6 5.45 -1.52 -52.51
N ARG A 7 5.38 -1.55 -52.09
CA ARG A 7 5.35 -1.53 -51.08
C ARG A 7 4.94 -1.34 -50.03
N LEU A 8 5.02 -1.30 -49.36
CA LEU A 8 4.85 -1.14 -48.42
C LEU A 8 4.55 -1.24 -47.33
N ALA A 9 4.62 -1.10 -46.78
CA ALA A 9 4.53 -1.14 -45.82
C ALA A 9 4.13 -1.05 -44.81
N ALA A 10 4.11 -1.03 -44.22
CA ALA A 10 3.87 -0.94 -43.26
C ALA A 10 3.66 -0.95 -42.19
N ALA A 11 3.62 -0.85 -41.65
CA ALA A 11 3.53 -0.77 -40.67
C ALA A 11 3.17 -0.83 -39.58
N ALA A 12 3.17 -0.82 -39.03
CA ALA A 12 2.96 -0.85 -38.06
C ALA A 12 2.70 -0.73 -36.94
N LEU A 13 2.65 -0.71 -36.41
CA LEU A 13 2.55 -0.61 -35.39
C LEU A 13 2.17 -0.63 -34.27
N VAL A 14 2.24 -0.53 -33.65
CA VAL A 14 2.03 -0.49 -32.67
C VAL A 14 1.63 -0.47 -31.59
N ALA A 15 1.66 -0.46 -31.06
CA ALA A 15 1.39 -0.39 -30.07
C ALA A 15 1.19 -0.38 -28.98
N VAL A 16 1.11 -0.33 -28.47
CA VAL A 16 0.97 -0.28 -27.44
C VAL A 16 0.65 -0.22 -26.38
N LEU A 17 0.71 -0.17 -25.94
CA LEU A 17 0.53 -0.10 -24.99
C LEU A 17 0.09 -0.01 -23.98
N ALA A 18 0.08 0.17 -23.72
CA ALA A 18 -0.29 0.37 -22.88
C ALA A 18 -0.52 0.20 -21.85
N GLY A 19 -0.50 0.18 -21.54
CA GLY A 19 -0.65 0.07 -20.54
C GLY A 19 -0.60 0.20 -19.57
N CYS A 20 -0.40 0.22 -19.44
CA CYS A 20 -0.29 0.35 -18.51
C CYS A 20 -0.69 0.49 -17.59
N ALA A 21 -0.78 0.60 -17.76
CA ALA A 21 -1.10 0.87 -17.00
C ALA A 21 -1.22 0.61 -15.92
N GLY A 22 -1.14 0.66 -15.70
CA GLY A 22 -1.12 0.50 -14.73
C GLY A 22 -0.87 0.19 -13.86
N SER A 23 -0.70 0.18 -13.87
CA SER A 23 -0.42 -0.02 -13.14
C SER A 23 -0.02 -0.19 -12.26
N GLY A 24 0.27 -0.25 -12.27
CA GLY A 24 1.07 -0.02 -11.25
C GLY A 24 1.15 -0.93 -10.18
N GLY A 25 1.96 -0.77 -9.36
CA GLY A 25 2.14 -1.59 -8.20
C GLY A 25 1.01 -1.45 -7.20
N PRO A 26 1.18 -1.99 -6.01
CA PRO A 26 0.18 -1.91 -4.97
C PRO A 26 -0.07 -0.47 -4.53
N LYS A 27 -1.27 -0.24 -4.07
CA LYS A 27 -1.62 1.03 -3.46
C LYS A 27 -0.94 1.12 -2.11
N GLU A 28 -0.18 2.18 -1.89
CA GLU A 28 0.49 2.42 -0.62
C GLU A 28 -0.16 3.59 0.09
N ILE A 29 -0.47 3.39 1.37
CA ILE A 29 -0.92 4.47 2.22
C ILE A 29 0.05 4.58 3.37
N HIS A 30 0.52 5.79 3.63
CA HIS A 30 1.53 6.05 4.64
C HIS A 30 0.89 6.55 5.93
N VAL A 31 1.31 5.96 7.04
CA VAL A 31 0.87 6.32 8.37
C VAL A 31 2.10 6.66 9.18
N THR A 32 2.01 7.74 9.95
CA THR A 32 3.10 8.16 10.83
C THR A 32 2.78 7.76 12.26
N ALA A 33 3.71 7.08 12.91
CA ALA A 33 3.63 6.79 14.34
C ALA A 33 4.43 7.87 15.06
N ASN A 34 3.72 8.79 15.71
CA ASN A 34 4.35 9.94 16.35
C ASN A 34 3.96 10.00 17.83
N GLY A 35 4.24 11.12 18.46
CA GLY A 35 3.96 11.27 19.89
C GLY A 35 2.47 11.31 20.25
N ASP A 36 1.61 11.51 19.24
CA ASP A 36 0.18 11.60 19.45
C ASP A 36 -0.56 10.34 19.02
N GLY A 37 0.15 9.37 18.41
CA GLY A 37 -0.45 8.14 17.96
C GLY A 37 -0.15 7.86 16.50
N PHE A 38 -1.07 7.20 15.83
CA PHE A 38 -0.96 6.90 14.40
C PHE A 38 -1.73 7.95 13.61
N THR A 39 -1.08 8.56 12.63
CA THR A 39 -1.66 9.64 11.83
C THR A 39 -1.47 9.36 10.35
N PRO A 40 -2.52 9.23 9.56
CA PRO A 40 -3.93 9.16 9.98
C PRO A 40 -4.22 7.87 10.72
N ASP A 41 -5.21 7.90 11.59
CA ASP A 41 -5.55 6.72 12.39
C ASP A 41 -6.55 5.81 11.68
N LYS A 42 -7.03 6.22 10.53
CA LYS A 42 -7.95 5.41 9.72
C LYS A 42 -7.61 5.55 8.26
N VAL A 43 -7.46 4.41 7.58
CA VAL A 43 -7.16 4.40 6.15
C VAL A 43 -8.10 3.42 5.47
N THR A 44 -8.31 3.62 4.15
CA THR A 44 -9.22 2.80 3.38
C THR A 44 -8.53 2.33 2.11
N PHE A 45 -8.65 1.04 1.81
CA PHE A 45 -8.17 0.45 0.57
C PHE A 45 -9.36 -0.11 -0.22
N ALA A 46 -9.18 -0.20 -1.53
CA ALA A 46 -10.20 -0.79 -2.39
C ALA A 46 -10.08 -2.30 -2.39
N LYS A 47 -11.21 -2.97 -2.30
CA LYS A 47 -11.27 -4.42 -2.42
C LYS A 47 -10.68 -4.84 -3.76
N GLY A 48 -9.88 -5.89 -3.75
CA GLY A 48 -9.33 -6.47 -4.98
C GLY A 48 -8.08 -5.78 -5.49
N GLN A 49 -7.67 -4.67 -4.89
CA GLN A 49 -6.47 -3.96 -5.28
C GLN A 49 -5.35 -4.29 -4.29
N PRO A 50 -4.18 -4.70 -4.77
CA PRO A 50 -3.07 -4.93 -3.85
C PRO A 50 -2.81 -3.71 -2.99
N ALA A 51 -2.61 -3.92 -1.70
CA ALA A 51 -2.54 -2.84 -0.73
C ALA A 51 -1.39 -3.03 0.23
N VAL A 52 -0.68 -1.94 0.50
CA VAL A 52 0.42 -1.93 1.46
C VAL A 52 0.21 -0.75 2.40
N LEU A 53 0.20 -1.02 3.68
CA LEU A 53 0.22 0.01 4.70
C LEU A 53 1.67 0.24 5.09
N VAL A 54 2.14 1.49 5.00
CA VAL A 54 3.50 1.83 5.35
C VAL A 54 3.46 2.67 6.61
N ILE A 55 4.04 2.16 7.69
CA ILE A 55 4.07 2.88 8.95
C ILE A 55 5.50 3.30 9.24
N LYS A 56 5.68 4.58 9.57
CA LYS A 56 6.99 5.12 9.90
C LYS A 56 6.92 5.80 11.26
N ARG A 57 7.77 5.35 12.19
CA ARG A 57 7.88 6.00 13.49
C ARG A 57 8.84 7.18 13.38
N THR A 58 8.37 8.36 13.76
CA THR A 58 9.13 9.60 13.58
C THR A 58 9.70 10.15 14.87
N VAL A 59 9.29 9.62 16.03
CA VAL A 59 9.81 10.09 17.31
C VAL A 59 10.22 8.89 18.15
N GLU A 60 11.23 9.10 18.97
CA GLU A 60 11.70 8.04 19.87
C GLU A 60 10.80 7.89 21.07
N ALA A 61 10.38 9.01 21.64
CA ALA A 61 9.56 8.99 22.84
C ALA A 61 8.09 8.78 22.49
N THR A 62 7.72 7.53 22.30
CA THR A 62 6.34 7.15 22.01
C THR A 62 6.13 5.71 22.47
N CYS A 63 4.88 5.37 22.80
CA CYS A 63 4.55 3.98 23.06
C CYS A 63 4.32 3.21 21.76
N ALA A 64 4.27 3.89 20.63
CA ALA A 64 4.03 3.26 19.33
C ALA A 64 5.32 2.69 18.75
N THR A 65 5.96 1.80 19.52
CA THR A 65 7.18 1.12 19.05
C THR A 65 6.85 -0.15 18.27
N GLU A 66 5.59 -0.52 18.22
CA GLU A 66 5.14 -1.68 17.45
C GLU A 66 3.67 -1.49 17.11
N ALA A 67 3.23 -2.21 16.08
CA ALA A 67 1.84 -2.24 15.67
C ALA A 67 1.36 -3.68 15.73
N ILE A 68 0.31 -3.93 16.50
CA ILE A 68 -0.25 -5.27 16.69
C ILE A 68 -1.64 -5.29 16.09
N PHE A 69 -1.84 -6.15 15.09
CA PHE A 69 -3.12 -6.28 14.41
C PHE A 69 -3.99 -7.29 15.16
N THR A 70 -5.16 -6.85 15.58
CA THR A 70 -6.06 -7.66 16.39
C THR A 70 -6.56 -8.88 15.61
N GLU A 71 -6.96 -8.68 14.35
CA GLU A 71 -7.62 -9.74 13.58
C GLU A 71 -6.66 -10.83 13.13
N THR A 72 -5.40 -10.49 12.92
CA THR A 72 -4.41 -11.46 12.44
C THR A 72 -3.46 -11.91 13.55
N GLY A 73 -3.38 -11.17 14.64
CA GLY A 73 -2.43 -11.44 15.71
C GLY A 73 -0.99 -11.09 15.34
N ARG A 74 -0.77 -10.47 14.20
CA ARG A 74 0.58 -10.15 13.75
C ARG A 74 1.08 -8.88 14.41
N LYS A 75 2.36 -8.90 14.73
CA LYS A 75 3.04 -7.80 15.38
C LYS A 75 4.18 -7.32 14.49
N TYR A 76 4.27 -6.03 14.33
CA TYR A 76 5.31 -5.39 13.50
C TYR A 76 6.06 -4.40 14.35
N ASP A 77 7.38 -4.59 14.46
CA ASP A 77 8.23 -3.64 15.14
C ASP A 77 8.39 -2.39 14.28
N LEU A 78 8.41 -1.24 14.93
CA LEU A 78 8.51 0.06 14.25
C LEU A 78 9.82 0.73 14.65
N PRO A 79 10.93 0.39 13.99
CA PRO A 79 12.21 1.05 14.29
C PRO A 79 12.14 2.52 13.94
N LEU A 80 12.80 3.34 14.73
CA LEU A 80 12.78 4.78 14.53
C LEU A 80 13.26 5.15 13.13
N GLY A 81 12.47 5.94 12.43
CA GLY A 81 12.86 6.49 11.14
C GLY A 81 12.80 5.55 9.96
N GLN A 82 12.29 4.33 10.15
CA GLN A 82 12.23 3.35 9.08
C GLN A 82 10.80 3.09 8.65
N ASP A 83 10.62 2.95 7.34
CA ASP A 83 9.33 2.55 6.79
C ASP A 83 9.12 1.05 7.02
N VAL A 84 7.99 0.69 7.61
CA VAL A 84 7.61 -0.70 7.82
C VAL A 84 6.43 -0.99 6.91
N ARG A 85 6.60 -1.93 5.99
CA ARG A 85 5.61 -2.25 4.97
C ARG A 85 4.79 -3.44 5.42
N ILE A 86 3.48 -3.27 5.42
CA ILE A 86 2.54 -4.28 5.89
C ILE A 86 1.56 -4.58 4.77
N ASP A 87 1.56 -5.80 4.28
CA ASP A 87 0.61 -6.23 3.25
C ASP A 87 -0.77 -6.38 3.87
N ILE A 88 -1.76 -5.77 3.23
CA ILE A 88 -3.13 -5.82 3.70
C ILE A 88 -3.94 -6.71 2.76
N PRO A 89 -4.58 -7.77 3.28
CA PRO A 89 -5.44 -8.60 2.44
C PRO A 89 -6.64 -7.80 1.95
N THR A 90 -6.88 -7.81 0.65
CA THR A 90 -7.99 -7.06 0.05
C THR A 90 -8.91 -7.94 -0.78
N ASP A 91 -8.82 -9.25 -0.63
CA ASP A 91 -9.64 -10.17 -1.42
C ASP A 91 -11.12 -10.11 -1.04
N GLN A 92 -11.44 -9.56 0.13
CA GLN A 92 -12.84 -9.35 0.52
C GLN A 92 -12.92 -8.16 1.47
N PRO A 93 -14.11 -7.56 1.60
CA PRO A 93 -14.27 -6.45 2.52
C PRO A 93 -13.96 -6.85 3.94
N ALA A 94 -13.25 -5.98 4.65
CA ALA A 94 -12.83 -6.28 6.02
C ALA A 94 -12.41 -5.00 6.72
N THR A 95 -12.36 -5.05 8.04
CA THR A 95 -11.81 -3.97 8.85
C THR A 95 -10.76 -4.59 9.76
N PHE A 96 -9.57 -4.05 9.70
CA PHE A 96 -8.47 -4.49 10.54
C PHE A 96 -8.15 -3.41 11.54
N HIS A 97 -7.94 -3.81 12.79
CA HIS A 97 -7.59 -2.89 13.86
C HIS A 97 -6.17 -3.16 14.32
N TYR A 98 -5.41 -2.11 14.52
CA TYR A 98 -4.08 -2.27 15.08
C TYR A 98 -3.87 -1.27 16.20
N ALA A 99 -2.94 -1.60 17.09
CA ALA A 99 -2.67 -0.79 18.27
C ALA A 99 -1.21 -0.94 18.65
N CYS A 100 -0.71 0.01 19.43
CA CYS A 100 0.60 -0.14 20.03
C CYS A 100 0.54 -1.19 21.14
N GLY A 101 1.72 -1.64 21.60
CA GLY A 101 1.78 -2.70 22.59
C GLY A 101 1.04 -2.40 23.88
N MET A 102 0.95 -1.12 24.26
CA MET A 102 0.23 -0.70 25.46
C MET A 102 -1.23 -0.39 25.18
N ASN A 103 -1.67 -0.57 23.95
CA ASN A 103 -3.06 -0.33 23.53
C ASN A 103 -3.54 1.11 23.75
N MET A 104 -2.61 2.06 23.83
CA MET A 104 -2.94 3.47 24.00
C MET A 104 -3.21 4.17 22.68
N TYR A 105 -2.50 3.77 21.62
CA TYR A 105 -2.68 4.34 20.29
C TYR A 105 -3.28 3.26 19.41
N LYS A 106 -4.27 3.63 18.61
CA LYS A 106 -5.00 2.68 17.77
C LYS A 106 -5.14 3.21 16.37
N GLY A 107 -5.20 2.28 15.43
CA GLY A 107 -5.46 2.60 14.04
C GLY A 107 -6.40 1.59 13.43
N GLU A 108 -6.95 1.94 12.26
CA GLU A 108 -7.93 1.12 11.59
C GLU A 108 -7.65 1.11 10.10
N VAL A 109 -7.74 -0.07 9.50
CA VAL A 109 -7.61 -0.25 8.05
C VAL A 109 -8.91 -0.85 7.56
N GLU A 110 -9.60 -0.13 6.68
CA GLU A 110 -10.85 -0.59 6.12
C GLU A 110 -10.64 -0.99 4.66
N VAL A 111 -11.17 -2.15 4.28
CA VAL A 111 -11.16 -2.63 2.90
C VAL A 111 -12.60 -2.67 2.42
N LYS A 112 -12.92 -1.90 1.39
CA LYS A 112 -14.28 -1.86 0.82
C LYS A 112 -14.25 -1.48 -0.69
#